data_302001e26800da884a348cbe7db1cf4c
#
_entry.id   302001e26800da884a348cbe7db1cf4c
#
_cell.length_a   1.000
_cell.length_b   1.000
_cell.length_c   1.000
_cell.angle_alpha   90.00
_cell.angle_beta   90.00
_cell.angle_gamma   90.00
#
_symmetry.space_group_name_H-M   'P 1'
#
loop_
_entity.id
_entity.type
_entity.pdbx_description
1 polymer ?
#
loop_
_entity_poly.entity_id
_entity_poly.type
_entity_poly.pdbx_seq_one_letter_code
_entity_poly.pdbx_strand_id
1 'polypeptide(L)' 'MRYNIYLGQIEKARTKRKLVKLLDLIGSDFSGINSRQYEELKFLILYKMAA' A
#
# COMPACT_ATOMS: atom_id res chain seq x y z
N MET A 1 9.12 -5.00 -10.23
CA MET A 1 9.06 -3.87 -9.32
C MET A 1 7.90 -4.01 -8.36
N ARG A 2 8.19 -3.96 -7.09
CA ARG A 2 7.15 -4.20 -6.08
C ARG A 2 6.15 -3.08 -5.96
N TYR A 3 6.55 -1.86 -6.31
CA TYR A 3 5.63 -0.73 -6.26
C TYR A 3 4.37 -1.00 -7.08
N ASN A 4 4.54 -1.46 -8.31
CA ASN A 4 3.40 -1.74 -9.18
C ASN A 4 2.54 -2.89 -8.66
N ILE A 5 3.18 -3.88 -8.06
CA ILE A 5 2.47 -5.01 -7.48
C ILE A 5 1.60 -4.53 -6.31
N TYR A 6 2.17 -3.73 -5.43
CA TYR A 6 1.42 -3.19 -4.30
C TYR A 6 0.29 -2.28 -4.77
N LEU A 7 0.56 -1.46 -5.78
CA LEU A 7 -0.47 -0.57 -6.33
C LEU A 7 -1.67 -1.39 -6.82
N GLY A 8 -1.42 -2.47 -7.54
CA GLY A 8 -2.48 -3.34 -8.01
C GLY A 8 -3.25 -4.00 -6.88
N GLN A 9 -2.54 -4.40 -5.84
CA GLN A 9 -3.18 -5.01 -4.67
C GLN A 9 -4.04 -4.01 -3.92
N ILE A 10 -3.60 -2.77 -3.80
CA ILE A 10 -4.38 -1.71 -3.16
C ILE A 10 -5.67 -1.47 -3.95
N GLU A 11 -5.58 -1.43 -5.26
CA GLU A 11 -6.75 -1.23 -6.10
C GLU A 11 -7.77 -2.35 -5.97
N LYS A 12 -7.29 -3.57 -5.76
CA LYS A 12 -8.16 -4.73 -5.60
C LYS A 12 -8.71 -4.89 -4.19
N ALA A 13 -8.08 -4.27 -3.21
CA ALA A 13 -8.50 -4.42 -1.83
C ALA A 13 -9.84 -3.70 -1.62
N ARG A 14 -10.82 -4.43 -1.08
CA ARG A 14 -12.16 -3.90 -0.88
C ARG A 14 -12.53 -3.72 0.58
N THR A 15 -11.71 -4.18 1.49
CA THR A 15 -12.00 -4.08 2.92
C THR A 15 -10.89 -3.31 3.62
N LYS A 16 -11.23 -2.64 4.72
CA LYS A 16 -10.25 -1.92 5.52
C LYS A 16 -9.21 -2.87 6.09
N ARG A 17 -9.63 -4.09 6.44
CA ARG A 17 -8.71 -5.08 6.98
C ARG A 17 -7.58 -5.41 5.99
N LYS A 18 -7.94 -5.59 4.71
CA LYS A 18 -6.94 -5.86 3.69
C LYS A 18 -6.03 -4.67 3.46
N LEU A 19 -6.58 -3.46 3.51
CA LEU A 19 -5.78 -2.25 3.36
C LEU A 19 -4.79 -2.08 4.50
N VAL A 20 -5.22 -2.36 5.72
CA VAL A 20 -4.33 -2.29 6.89
C VAL A 20 -3.20 -3.32 6.76
N LYS A 21 -3.52 -4.53 6.33
CA LYS A 21 -2.50 -5.56 6.12
C LYS A 21 -1.50 -5.15 5.06
N LEU A 22 -1.98 -4.55 3.97
CA LEU A 22 -1.09 -4.07 2.91
C LEU A 22 -0.17 -2.98 3.41
N LEU A 23 -0.70 -2.05 4.19
CA LEU A 23 0.11 -0.97 4.74
C LEU A 23 1.22 -1.52 5.63
N ASP A 24 0.90 -2.48 6.47
CA ASP A 24 1.89 -3.12 7.34
C ASP A 24 2.96 -3.84 6.52
N LEU A 25 2.54 -4.58 5.50
CA LEU A 25 3.45 -5.32 4.62
C LEU A 25 4.39 -4.36 3.87
N ILE A 26 3.83 -3.30 3.32
CA ILE A 26 4.60 -2.30 2.57
C ILE A 26 5.60 -1.61 3.49
N GLY A 27 5.19 -1.30 4.71
CA GLY A 27 6.07 -0.65 5.69
C GLY A 27 7.24 -1.52 6.10
N SER A 28 7.11 -2.84 5.96
CA SER A 28 8.18 -3.78 6.30
C SER A 28 9.11 -4.08 5.13
N ASP A 29 8.78 -3.62 3.93
CA ASP A 29 9.53 -3.95 2.72
C ASP A 29 10.55 -2.87 2.38
N PHE A 30 11.65 -2.86 3.13
CA PHE A 30 12.66 -1.81 2.99
C PHE A 30 13.49 -1.92 1.71
N SER A 31 13.58 -3.09 1.12
CA SER A 31 14.42 -3.30 -0.06
C SER A 31 13.64 -3.29 -1.36
N GLY A 32 12.33 -3.38 -1.30
CA GLY A 32 11.48 -3.44 -2.49
C GLY A 32 10.97 -2.10 -2.98
N ILE A 33 10.90 -1.11 -2.10
CA ILE A 33 10.42 0.23 -2.43
C ILE A 33 11.24 1.27 -1.67
N ASN A 34 11.26 2.50 -2.19
CA ASN A 34 11.94 3.60 -1.51
C ASN A 34 10.95 4.41 -0.68
N SER A 35 11.46 5.42 0.05
CA SER A 35 10.63 6.22 0.94
C SER A 35 9.51 6.94 0.20
N ARG A 36 9.80 7.46 -0.99
CA ARG A 36 8.81 8.19 -1.77
C ARG A 36 7.69 7.26 -2.22
N GLN A 37 8.05 6.07 -2.68
CA GLN A 37 7.05 5.08 -3.10
C GLN A 37 6.20 4.64 -1.92
N TYR A 38 6.82 4.45 -0.77
CA TYR A 38 6.07 4.10 0.43
C TYR A 38 5.04 5.17 0.78
N GLU A 39 5.43 6.44 0.72
CA GLU A 39 4.52 7.54 1.02
C GLU A 39 3.35 7.58 0.05
N GLU A 40 3.62 7.37 -1.24
CA GLU A 40 2.55 7.35 -2.23
C GLU A 40 1.57 6.21 -1.99
N LEU A 41 2.07 5.02 -1.71
CA LEU A 41 1.22 3.86 -1.45
C LEU A 41 0.42 4.05 -0.17
N LYS A 42 1.05 4.61 0.85
CA LYS A 42 0.39 4.90 2.11
C LYS A 42 -0.76 5.88 1.91
N PHE A 43 -0.56 6.92 1.12
CA PHE A 43 -1.61 7.89 0.80
C PHE A 43 -2.79 7.22 0.11
N LEU A 44 -2.53 6.36 -0.84
CA LEU A 44 -3.58 5.65 -1.55
C LEU A 44 -4.40 4.77 -0.61
N ILE A 45 -3.71 4.07 0.29
CA ILE A 45 -4.39 3.22 1.26
C ILE A 45 -5.28 4.06 2.16
N LEU A 46 -4.74 5.16 2.70
CA LEU A 46 -5.50 6.02 3.59
C LEU A 46 -6.69 6.65 2.87
N TYR A 47 -6.50 7.03 1.62
CA TYR A 47 -7.58 7.60 0.81
C TYR A 47 -8.72 6.59 0.65
N LYS A 48 -8.39 5.35 0.32
CA LYS A 48 -9.42 4.31 0.16
C LYS A 48 -10.10 3.99 1.48
N MET A 49 -9.37 4.04 2.58
CA MET A 49 -9.96 3.78 3.90
C MET A 49 -10.93 4.89 4.31
N ALA A 50 -10.67 6.12 3.87
CA ALA A 50 -11.55 7.25 4.19
C ALA A 50 -12.79 7.27 3.31
N ALA A 51 -12.73 6.68 2.14
CA ALA A 51 -13.87 6.59 1.24
C ALA A 51 -14.81 5.47 1.68
#